data_e330939df320f67e6c3d00d977b1cd0b
#
_entry.id   e330939df320f67e6c3d00d977b1cd0b
#
_cell.length_a   1.000
_cell.length_b   1.000
_cell.length_c   1.000
_cell.angle_alpha   90.00
_cell.angle_beta   90.00
_cell.angle_gamma   90.00
#
_symmetry.space_group_name_H-M   'P 1'
#
loop_
_entity.id
_entity.type
_entity.pdbx_description
1 polymer ?
#
loop_
_entity_poly.entity_id
_entity_poly.type
_entity_poly.pdbx_seq_one_letter_code
_entity_poly.pdbx_strand_id
1 'polypeptide(L)'
;MNVFNMDDNKSNLIKILIIWINIELGTIIICISACLYGLGILMFFDRAFLMLGNILFVCGLFILVGISETFMFFARKIKGSLALIIGLIFIIIKLNFIGAVCQLYGIYQFFKSYALQFLSYFEWIPFIGPYIAKLRKGAVKKNDDAYKV
;
A
#
# COMPACT_ATOMS: atom_id res chain seq x y z
N MET A 1 11.10 28.84 -34.63
CA MET A 1 10.21 27.96 -33.85
C MET A 1 10.95 26.68 -33.58
N ASN A 2 11.30 26.45 -32.34
CA ASN A 2 12.48 25.70 -31.93
C ASN A 2 12.26 24.19 -31.94
N VAL A 3 13.03 23.46 -32.74
CA VAL A 3 13.18 22.00 -32.72
C VAL A 3 13.52 21.49 -31.29
N PHE A 4 14.21 22.32 -30.51
CA PHE A 4 14.56 22.08 -29.12
C PHE A 4 13.33 21.89 -28.18
N ASN A 5 12.21 22.55 -28.48
CA ASN A 5 10.99 22.49 -27.67
C ASN A 5 10.11 21.27 -28.00
N MET A 6 10.30 20.65 -29.16
CA MET A 6 9.57 19.43 -29.56
C MET A 6 10.14 18.18 -28.95
N ASP A 7 11.45 18.10 -28.74
CA ASP A 7 12.11 16.94 -28.13
C ASP A 7 11.87 16.88 -26.62
N ASP A 8 11.86 18.03 -25.95
CA ASP A 8 11.50 18.12 -24.52
C ASP A 8 10.05 17.71 -24.27
N ASN A 9 9.14 18.10 -25.16
CA ASN A 9 7.72 17.75 -25.03
C ASN A 9 7.48 16.26 -25.26
N LYS A 10 8.15 15.62 -26.22
CA LYS A 10 8.12 14.17 -26.44
C LYS A 10 8.71 13.40 -25.27
N SER A 11 9.83 13.87 -24.74
CA SER A 11 10.48 13.27 -23.58
C SER A 11 9.57 13.28 -22.35
N ASN A 12 8.86 14.38 -22.13
CA ASN A 12 7.91 14.50 -21.02
C ASN A 12 6.68 13.60 -21.20
N LEU A 13 6.15 13.48 -22.42
CA LEU A 13 5.04 12.57 -22.72
C LEU A 13 5.43 11.11 -22.49
N ILE A 14 6.62 10.70 -22.91
CA ILE A 14 7.13 9.34 -22.70
C ILE A 14 7.28 9.05 -21.20
N LYS A 15 7.80 9.98 -20.42
CA LYS A 15 7.90 9.84 -18.95
C LYS A 15 6.53 9.67 -18.30
N ILE A 16 5.54 10.45 -18.70
CA ILE A 16 4.17 10.36 -18.19
C ILE A 16 3.57 9.00 -18.53
N LEU A 17 3.74 8.51 -19.76
CA LEU A 17 3.26 7.20 -20.19
C LEU A 17 3.90 6.06 -19.39
N ILE A 18 5.21 6.11 -19.15
CA ILE A 18 5.92 5.11 -18.34
C ILE A 18 5.40 5.11 -16.91
N ILE A 19 5.17 6.28 -16.32
CA ILE A 19 4.61 6.41 -14.96
C ILE A 19 3.20 5.80 -14.92
N TRP A 20 2.36 6.06 -15.91
CA TRP A 20 1.01 5.48 -16.00
C TRP A 20 1.03 3.96 -16.08
N ILE A 21 1.87 3.40 -16.95
CA ILE A 21 2.03 1.94 -17.11
C ILE A 21 2.52 1.32 -15.81
N ASN A 22 3.48 1.92 -15.12
CA ASN A 22 3.99 1.42 -13.85
C ASN A 22 2.92 1.44 -12.74
N ILE A 23 2.09 2.48 -12.70
CA ILE A 23 0.98 2.58 -11.74
C ILE A 23 -0.05 1.47 -12.01
N GLU A 24 -0.42 1.24 -13.25
CA GLU A 24 -1.40 0.21 -13.62
C GLU A 24 -0.87 -1.19 -13.29
N LEU A 25 0.33 -1.52 -13.73
CA LEU A 25 0.97 -2.81 -13.46
C LEU A 25 1.20 -3.04 -11.96
N GLY A 26 1.70 -2.05 -11.24
CA GLY A 26 1.93 -2.15 -9.80
C GLY A 26 0.64 -2.38 -9.03
N THR A 27 -0.44 -1.70 -9.41
CA THR A 27 -1.76 -1.87 -8.78
C THR A 27 -2.33 -3.27 -9.03
N ILE A 28 -2.24 -3.80 -10.25
CA ILE A 28 -2.69 -5.15 -10.58
C ILE A 28 -1.92 -6.19 -9.76
N ILE A 29 -0.60 -6.07 -9.66
CA ILE A 29 0.23 -7.00 -8.88
C ILE A 29 -0.12 -6.95 -7.40
N ILE A 30 -0.37 -5.77 -6.84
CA ILE A 30 -0.80 -5.61 -5.45
C ILE A 30 -2.18 -6.27 -5.22
N CYS A 31 -3.12 -6.11 -6.14
CA CYS A 31 -4.42 -6.79 -6.06
C CYS A 31 -4.29 -8.31 -6.08
N ILE A 32 -3.45 -8.85 -6.98
CA ILE A 32 -3.18 -10.29 -7.05
C ILE A 32 -2.52 -10.76 -5.76
N SER A 33 -1.56 -10.00 -5.21
CA SER A 33 -0.90 -10.34 -3.95
C SER A 33 -1.89 -10.40 -2.79
N ALA A 34 -2.83 -9.46 -2.72
CA ALA A 34 -3.87 -9.43 -1.70
C ALA A 34 -4.83 -10.64 -1.81
N CYS A 35 -5.20 -11.02 -3.04
CA CYS A 35 -6.00 -12.23 -3.28
C CYS A 35 -5.26 -13.50 -2.85
N LEU A 36 -3.98 -13.64 -3.22
CA LEU A 36 -3.15 -14.79 -2.81
C LEU A 36 -2.97 -14.86 -1.30
N TYR A 37 -2.75 -13.70 -0.68
CA TYR A 37 -2.65 -13.62 0.78
C TYR A 37 -3.96 -14.02 1.47
N GLY A 38 -5.10 -13.55 0.96
CA GLY A 38 -6.43 -13.95 1.42
C GLY A 38 -6.70 -15.45 1.26
N LEU A 39 -6.33 -16.03 0.12
CA LEU A 39 -6.39 -17.48 -0.11
C LEU A 39 -5.50 -18.24 0.87
N GLY A 40 -4.30 -17.75 1.17
CA GLY A 40 -3.41 -18.34 2.16
C GLY A 40 -4.04 -18.41 3.56
N ILE A 41 -4.77 -17.38 3.96
CA ILE A 41 -5.52 -17.36 5.22
C ILE A 41 -6.68 -18.36 5.18
N LEU A 42 -7.45 -18.40 4.09
CA LEU A 42 -8.58 -19.31 3.92
C LEU A 42 -8.16 -20.78 3.88
N MET A 43 -6.98 -21.07 3.35
CA MET A 43 -6.39 -22.43 3.32
C MET A 43 -5.67 -22.80 4.63
N PHE A 44 -6.19 -22.35 5.76
CA PHE A 44 -5.63 -22.62 7.10
C PHE A 44 -4.19 -22.14 7.27
N PHE A 45 -3.91 -20.92 6.81
CA PHE A 45 -2.59 -20.31 6.90
C PHE A 45 -1.51 -21.08 6.12
N ASP A 46 -1.83 -21.45 4.88
CA ASP A 46 -0.85 -22.09 4.02
C ASP A 46 0.35 -21.18 3.78
N ARG A 47 1.54 -21.72 4.12
CA ARG A 47 2.80 -20.98 4.05
C ARG A 47 3.16 -20.54 2.65
N ALA A 48 2.90 -21.38 1.64
CA ALA A 48 3.29 -21.09 0.27
C ALA A 48 2.52 -19.88 -0.28
N PHE A 49 1.21 -19.84 -0.07
CA PHE A 49 0.37 -18.72 -0.49
C PHE A 49 0.67 -17.44 0.28
N LEU A 50 0.91 -17.53 1.59
CA LEU A 50 1.29 -16.39 2.41
C LEU A 50 2.64 -15.79 1.98
N MET A 51 3.65 -16.61 1.73
CA MET A 51 4.96 -16.15 1.25
C MET A 51 4.87 -15.56 -0.15
N LEU A 52 4.14 -16.21 -1.06
CA LEU A 52 3.96 -15.74 -2.43
C LEU A 52 3.25 -14.39 -2.46
N GLY A 53 2.17 -14.24 -1.68
CA GLY A 53 1.47 -12.97 -1.52
C GLY A 53 2.39 -11.85 -1.03
N ASN A 54 3.26 -12.13 -0.05
CA ASN A 54 4.21 -11.14 0.46
C ASN A 54 5.25 -10.71 -0.57
N ILE A 55 5.83 -11.68 -1.31
CA ILE A 55 6.83 -11.40 -2.34
C ILE A 55 6.20 -10.55 -3.45
N LEU A 56 5.01 -10.94 -3.92
CA LEU A 56 4.28 -10.16 -4.93
C LEU A 56 3.90 -8.77 -4.44
N PHE A 57 3.53 -8.62 -3.17
CA PHE A 57 3.22 -7.32 -2.59
C PHE A 57 4.42 -6.37 -2.62
N VAL A 58 5.59 -6.85 -2.21
CA VAL A 58 6.83 -6.06 -2.25
C VAL A 58 7.23 -5.72 -3.68
N CYS A 59 7.14 -6.67 -4.62
CA CYS A 59 7.39 -6.42 -6.04
C CYS A 59 6.41 -5.39 -6.62
N GLY A 60 5.12 -5.49 -6.30
CA GLY A 60 4.11 -4.54 -6.71
C GLY A 60 4.38 -3.14 -6.19
N LEU A 61 4.82 -3.00 -4.95
CA LEU A 61 5.24 -1.71 -4.38
C LEU A 61 6.45 -1.13 -5.10
N PHE A 62 7.46 -1.94 -5.42
CA PHE A 62 8.64 -1.47 -6.15
C PHE A 62 8.28 -0.96 -7.55
N ILE A 63 7.33 -1.58 -8.21
CA ILE A 63 6.86 -1.16 -9.54
C ILE A 63 5.98 0.08 -9.43
N LEU A 64 5.08 0.12 -8.44
CA LEU A 64 4.10 1.20 -8.26
C LEU A 64 4.76 2.53 -7.89
N VAL A 65 5.65 2.50 -6.91
CA VAL A 65 6.19 3.69 -6.25
C VAL A 65 7.66 3.91 -6.60
N GLY A 66 8.35 2.87 -7.01
CA GLY A 66 9.80 2.86 -7.24
C GLY A 66 10.59 2.43 -6.01
N ILE A 67 11.83 2.00 -6.25
CA ILE A 67 12.69 1.43 -5.22
C ILE A 67 13.02 2.47 -4.13
N SER A 68 13.39 3.67 -4.55
CA SER A 68 13.81 4.75 -3.64
C SER A 68 12.68 5.20 -2.71
N GLU A 69 11.49 5.40 -3.28
CA GLU A 69 10.30 5.82 -2.54
C GLU A 69 9.79 4.71 -1.62
N THR A 70 9.89 3.46 -2.05
CA THR A 70 9.53 2.30 -1.23
C THR A 70 10.40 2.21 0.01
N PHE A 71 11.72 2.39 -0.11
CA PHE A 71 12.61 2.44 1.04
C PHE A 71 12.27 3.59 1.99
N MET A 72 12.01 4.78 1.45
CA MET A 72 11.61 5.94 2.25
C MET A 72 10.25 5.72 2.92
N PHE A 73 9.32 5.04 2.25
CA PHE A 73 8.03 4.65 2.79
C PHE A 73 8.17 3.72 4.00
N PHE A 74 9.00 2.69 3.88
CA PHE A 74 9.30 1.77 5.00
C PHE A 74 10.04 2.48 6.14
N ALA A 75 10.95 3.38 5.84
CA ALA A 75 11.69 4.15 6.84
C ALA A 75 10.83 5.15 7.61
N ARG A 76 9.85 5.77 6.96
CA ARG A 76 8.92 6.71 7.63
C ARG A 76 7.95 6.02 8.58
N LYS A 77 7.62 4.75 8.36
CA LYS A 77 6.66 3.97 9.14
C LYS A 77 7.31 2.74 9.79
N ILE A 78 8.36 3.00 10.55
CA ILE A 78 9.18 1.95 11.19
C ILE A 78 8.33 0.93 11.94
N LYS A 79 7.31 1.33 12.67
CA LYS A 79 6.44 0.43 13.45
C LYS A 79 5.65 -0.56 12.57
N GLY A 80 5.06 -0.09 11.48
CA GLY A 80 4.34 -0.96 10.54
C GLY A 80 5.29 -1.82 9.71
N SER A 81 6.42 -1.25 9.27
CA SER A 81 7.47 -1.96 8.52
C SER A 81 8.08 -3.09 9.33
N LEU A 82 8.44 -2.84 10.59
CA LEU A 82 8.95 -3.88 11.49
C LEU A 82 7.94 -5.00 11.70
N ALA A 83 6.67 -4.69 11.89
CA ALA A 83 5.62 -5.70 12.03
C ALA A 83 5.48 -6.58 10.78
N LEU A 84 5.60 -6.01 9.57
CA LEU A 84 5.59 -6.78 8.33
C LEU A 84 6.81 -7.70 8.21
N ILE A 85 8.01 -7.18 8.51
CA ILE A 85 9.26 -7.96 8.44
C ILE A 85 9.25 -9.08 9.49
N ILE A 86 8.86 -8.78 10.72
CA ILE A 86 8.75 -9.76 11.80
C ILE A 86 7.71 -10.83 11.44
N GLY A 87 6.55 -10.43 10.92
CA GLY A 87 5.53 -11.34 10.44
C GLY A 87 6.05 -12.28 9.35
N LEU A 88 6.84 -11.76 8.40
CA LEU A 88 7.47 -12.57 7.35
C LEU A 88 8.46 -13.59 7.94
N ILE A 89 9.28 -13.17 8.89
CA ILE A 89 10.24 -14.05 9.58
C ILE A 89 9.49 -15.17 10.31
N PHE A 90 8.39 -14.90 11.00
CA PHE A 90 7.58 -15.91 11.66
C PHE A 90 6.97 -16.92 10.68
N ILE A 91 6.54 -16.49 9.50
CA ILE A 91 6.06 -17.40 8.44
C ILE A 91 7.20 -18.32 7.98
N ILE A 92 8.43 -17.80 7.84
CA ILE A 92 9.61 -18.59 7.45
C ILE A 92 9.92 -19.65 8.53
N ILE A 93 9.79 -19.33 9.79
CA ILE A 93 10.04 -20.25 10.94
C ILE A 93 8.90 -21.26 11.14
N LYS A 94 7.91 -21.31 10.26
CA LYS A 94 6.71 -22.17 10.33
C LYS A 94 5.66 -21.75 11.37
N LEU A 95 5.78 -20.58 11.98
CA LEU A 95 4.76 -19.98 12.84
C LEU A 95 3.76 -19.17 12.00
N ASN A 96 3.10 -19.82 11.05
CA ASN A 96 2.26 -19.20 10.04
C ASN A 96 1.13 -18.35 10.64
N PHE A 97 0.49 -18.83 11.68
CA PHE A 97 -0.61 -18.13 12.35
C PHE A 97 -0.13 -16.81 13.00
N ILE A 98 0.95 -16.89 13.78
CA ILE A 98 1.52 -15.72 14.47
C ILE A 98 2.07 -14.73 13.44
N GLY A 99 2.75 -15.23 12.40
CA GLY A 99 3.25 -14.40 11.30
C GLY A 99 2.14 -13.66 10.57
N ALA A 100 1.04 -14.34 10.25
CA ALA A 100 -0.11 -13.72 9.59
C ALA A 100 -0.78 -12.66 10.47
N VAL A 101 -0.95 -12.89 11.76
CA VAL A 101 -1.51 -11.92 12.71
C VAL A 101 -0.60 -10.68 12.82
N CYS A 102 0.73 -10.87 12.91
CA CYS A 102 1.69 -9.77 12.91
C CYS A 102 1.63 -8.95 11.62
N GLN A 103 1.48 -9.61 10.47
CA GLN A 103 1.35 -8.93 9.19
C GLN A 103 0.03 -8.17 9.05
N LEU A 104 -1.09 -8.74 9.49
CA LEU A 104 -2.37 -8.04 9.54
C LEU A 104 -2.29 -6.79 10.42
N TYR A 105 -1.60 -6.87 11.54
CA TYR A 105 -1.33 -5.71 12.39
C TYR A 105 -0.47 -4.66 11.66
N GLY A 106 0.57 -5.08 10.96
CA GLY A 106 1.41 -4.21 10.14
C GLY A 106 0.60 -3.50 9.04
N ILE A 107 -0.22 -4.24 8.30
CA ILE A 107 -1.12 -3.71 7.27
C ILE A 107 -2.12 -2.72 7.89
N TYR A 108 -2.74 -3.07 9.02
CA TYR A 108 -3.65 -2.16 9.74
C TYR A 108 -2.97 -0.83 10.11
N GLN A 109 -1.74 -0.89 10.59
CA GLN A 109 -0.95 0.29 10.95
C GLN A 109 -0.64 1.17 9.73
N PHE A 110 -0.36 0.57 8.57
CA PHE A 110 -0.22 1.29 7.30
C PHE A 110 -1.55 1.90 6.86
N PHE A 111 -2.63 1.14 6.86
CA PHE A 111 -3.95 1.63 6.47
C PHE A 111 -4.44 2.78 7.35
N LYS A 112 -4.24 2.69 8.66
CA LYS A 112 -4.59 3.77 9.58
C LYS A 112 -3.89 5.08 9.22
N SER A 113 -2.65 5.01 8.76
CA SER A 113 -1.88 6.20 8.39
C SER A 113 -2.31 6.80 7.04
N TYR A 114 -2.71 5.95 6.11
CA TYR A 114 -3.12 6.35 4.76
C TYR A 114 -4.63 6.37 4.57
N ALA A 115 -5.40 5.87 5.54
CA ALA A 115 -6.86 5.84 5.48
C ALA A 115 -7.44 7.22 5.18
N LEU A 116 -6.90 8.28 5.79
CA LEU A 116 -7.32 9.65 5.54
C LEU A 116 -7.02 10.09 4.10
N GLN A 117 -5.92 9.63 3.54
CA GLN A 117 -5.51 9.92 2.17
C GLN A 117 -6.33 9.10 1.15
N PHE A 118 -6.58 7.82 1.44
CA PHE A 118 -7.46 6.96 0.65
C PHE A 118 -8.93 7.43 0.71
N LEU A 119 -9.41 7.84 1.87
CA LEU A 119 -10.75 8.41 2.01
C LEU A 119 -10.95 9.65 1.12
N SER A 120 -9.91 10.45 0.93
CA SER A 120 -9.95 11.63 0.06
C SER A 120 -10.20 11.26 -1.41
N TYR A 121 -9.68 10.12 -1.88
CA TYR A 121 -9.95 9.63 -3.24
C TYR A 121 -11.38 9.10 -3.41
N PHE A 122 -11.96 8.49 -2.37
CA PHE A 122 -13.33 8.00 -2.38
C PHE A 122 -14.39 9.11 -2.21
N GLU A 123 -13.98 10.29 -1.78
CA GLU A 123 -14.86 11.47 -1.67
C GLU A 123 -15.42 11.93 -3.03
N TRP A 124 -14.76 11.52 -4.12
CA TRP A 124 -15.19 11.78 -5.51
C TRP A 124 -16.37 10.91 -5.97
N ILE A 125 -16.72 9.86 -5.24
CA ILE A 125 -17.83 8.98 -5.59
C ILE A 125 -19.13 9.58 -5.01
N PRO A 126 -20.11 10.01 -5.84
CA PRO A 126 -21.29 10.76 -5.38
C PRO A 126 -22.18 9.98 -4.41
N PHE A 127 -22.13 8.65 -4.41
CA PHE A 127 -22.94 7.80 -3.53
C PHE A 127 -22.35 7.60 -2.12
N ILE A 128 -21.04 7.63 -1.98
CA ILE A 128 -20.31 7.30 -0.75
C ILE A 128 -19.65 8.54 -0.14
N GLY A 129 -19.45 9.60 -0.94
CA GLY A 129 -18.80 10.84 -0.58
C GLY A 129 -19.30 11.48 0.73
N PRO A 130 -20.61 11.71 0.94
CA PRO A 130 -21.11 12.34 2.16
C PRO A 130 -20.91 11.48 3.42
N TYR A 131 -20.91 10.15 3.29
CA TYR A 131 -20.68 9.25 4.41
C TYR A 131 -19.19 9.22 4.82
N ILE A 132 -18.31 9.23 3.84
CA ILE A 132 -16.85 9.26 4.03
C ILE A 132 -16.41 10.62 4.59
N ALA A 133 -16.96 11.73 4.13
CA ALA A 133 -16.68 13.06 4.66
C ALA A 133 -17.01 13.16 6.16
N LYS A 134 -18.09 12.50 6.59
CA LYS A 134 -18.50 12.43 8.00
C LYS A 134 -17.53 11.59 8.85
N LEU A 135 -17.06 10.45 8.32
CA LEU A 135 -16.06 9.60 8.95
C LEU A 135 -14.70 10.30 9.06
N ARG A 136 -14.28 11.02 8.01
CA ARG A 136 -13.02 11.78 8.00
C ARG A 136 -13.03 12.90 9.05
N LYS A 137 -14.11 13.66 9.15
CA LYS A 137 -14.26 14.71 10.19
C LYS A 137 -14.19 14.14 11.59
N GLY A 138 -14.81 12.97 11.83
CA GLY A 138 -14.73 12.27 13.11
C GLY A 138 -13.32 11.77 13.44
N ALA A 139 -12.58 11.25 12.45
CA ALA A 139 -11.23 10.75 12.62
C ALA A 139 -10.21 11.88 12.85
N VAL A 140 -10.35 13.02 12.17
CA VAL A 140 -9.52 14.21 12.37
C VAL A 140 -9.72 14.77 13.76
N LYS A 141 -10.98 14.90 14.21
CA LYS A 141 -11.29 15.39 15.55
C LYS A 141 -10.69 14.51 16.65
N LYS A 142 -10.71 13.18 16.47
CA LYS A 142 -10.14 12.24 17.42
C LYS A 142 -8.61 12.31 17.49
N ASN A 143 -7.94 12.67 16.38
CA ASN A 143 -6.50 12.89 16.39
C ASN A 143 -6.13 14.22 17.07
N ASP A 144 -6.88 15.29 16.83
CA ASP A 144 -6.62 16.59 17.47
C ASP A 144 -6.81 16.53 19.00
N ASP A 145 -7.77 15.74 19.47
CA ASP A 145 -7.98 15.54 20.91
C ASP A 145 -6.86 14.69 21.55
N ALA A 146 -6.22 13.80 20.78
CA ALA A 146 -5.10 12.97 21.25
C ALA A 146 -3.77 13.74 21.38
N TYR A 147 -3.63 14.89 20.71
CA TYR A 147 -2.44 15.76 20.83
C TYR A 147 -2.58 16.87 21.90
N LYS A 148 -3.75 16.98 22.52
CA LYS A 148 -4.03 18.01 23.56
C LYS A 148 -3.83 17.52 25.00
N VAL A 149 -3.26 16.31 25.19
CA VAL A 149 -2.93 15.77 26.51
C VAL A 149 -1.43 15.86 26.75
#